data_0bd3b82a016da130bfe39276b568d662
#
_entry.id   0bd3b82a016da130bfe39276b568d662
#
_cell.length_a   1.000
_cell.length_b   1.000
_cell.length_c   1.000
_cell.angle_alpha   90.00
_cell.angle_beta   90.00
_cell.angle_gamma   90.00
#
_symmetry.space_group_name_H-M   'P 1'
#
loop_
_entity.id
_entity.type
_entity.pdbx_description
1 polymer ?
#
loop_
_entity_poly.entity_id
_entity_poly.type
_entity_poly.pdbx_seq_one_letter_code
_entity_poly.pdbx_strand_id
1 'polypeptide(L)'
;QSGSDASLSSADPYFMHNEANSSESVRAQVNGYLQSNIVRDFTLQYAPSFPTIGTQTSFPVNTGVSGTCNAFYDYSSINFYNAGGGCSNTAFSVIVHHEYGHHLVAVAGSGQGAYGEGMGDVMGVLITGDNQLARGFYSNDCVNGIRNAINTHQYPCSGEIHDCGQLISGCVWDAYAAVEAAYPGQA
;
A
#
# COMPACT_ATOMS: atom_id res chain seq x y z
N GLN A 1 -15.73 11.55 -4.42
CA GLN A 1 -15.89 12.85 -3.76
C GLN A 1 -14.54 13.54 -3.80
N SER A 2 -14.46 14.72 -4.42
CA SER A 2 -13.31 15.59 -4.29
C SER A 2 -13.25 16.11 -2.86
N GLY A 3 -12.10 15.97 -2.20
CA GLY A 3 -11.83 16.65 -0.94
C GLY A 3 -11.92 18.16 -1.15
N SER A 4 -12.28 18.92 -0.10
CA SER A 4 -12.25 20.37 -0.17
C SER A 4 -10.81 20.85 -0.29
N ASP A 5 -10.52 21.66 -1.29
CA ASP A 5 -9.24 22.36 -1.39
C ASP A 5 -9.08 23.26 -0.17
N ALA A 6 -7.96 23.12 0.52
CA ALA A 6 -7.61 24.03 1.60
C ALA A 6 -6.83 25.22 1.01
N SER A 7 -7.29 26.44 1.24
CA SER A 7 -6.55 27.65 0.89
C SER A 7 -5.71 28.11 2.08
N LEU A 8 -4.41 28.34 1.82
CA LEU A 8 -3.48 28.89 2.79
C LEU A 8 -3.65 30.39 2.92
N SER A 9 -4.01 30.87 4.10
CA SER A 9 -4.13 32.30 4.40
C SER A 9 -3.12 32.82 5.44
N SER A 10 -2.24 31.95 5.96
CA SER A 10 -1.22 32.32 6.95
C SER A 10 0.12 31.63 6.71
N ALA A 11 1.19 32.20 7.28
CA ALA A 11 2.52 31.66 7.20
C ALA A 11 2.72 30.34 8.01
N ASP A 12 1.74 29.99 8.83
CA ASP A 12 1.77 28.78 9.68
C ASP A 12 0.44 28.01 9.52
N PRO A 13 0.29 27.32 8.38
CA PRO A 13 -0.97 26.67 8.04
C PRO A 13 -1.18 25.41 8.88
N TYR A 14 -2.26 25.37 9.60
CA TYR A 14 -2.71 24.18 10.30
C TYR A 14 -3.96 23.62 9.59
N PHE A 15 -3.82 22.46 8.97
CA PHE A 15 -4.91 21.78 8.28
C PHE A 15 -5.50 20.70 9.17
N MET A 16 -6.73 20.89 9.60
CA MET A 16 -7.44 19.90 10.39
C MET A 16 -8.50 19.21 9.52
N HIS A 17 -8.28 17.94 9.25
CA HIS A 17 -9.24 17.08 8.57
C HIS A 17 -9.79 16.04 9.55
N ASN A 18 -11.14 15.95 9.65
CA ASN A 18 -11.81 14.96 10.51
C ASN A 18 -11.31 14.98 11.96
N GLU A 19 -11.30 16.15 12.60
CA GLU A 19 -10.84 16.39 13.97
C GLU A 19 -11.43 15.39 14.98
N ALA A 20 -12.73 15.14 14.87
CA ALA A 20 -13.41 14.18 15.74
C ALA A 20 -13.14 12.71 15.35
N ASN A 21 -12.40 12.48 14.28
CA ASN A 21 -12.12 11.14 13.71
C ASN A 21 -13.39 10.27 13.54
N SER A 22 -14.51 10.88 13.22
CA SER A 22 -15.83 10.24 13.19
C SER A 22 -16.27 9.80 11.79
N SER A 23 -15.74 10.43 10.74
CA SER A 23 -16.13 10.14 9.36
C SER A 23 -15.22 9.10 8.73
N GLU A 24 -15.75 7.93 8.40
CA GLU A 24 -15.03 6.88 7.66
C GLU A 24 -14.52 7.40 6.31
N SER A 25 -15.37 8.09 5.56
CA SER A 25 -15.01 8.62 4.23
C SER A 25 -13.84 9.61 4.31
N VAL A 26 -13.83 10.51 5.30
CA VAL A 26 -12.73 11.46 5.46
C VAL A 26 -11.45 10.76 5.91
N ARG A 27 -11.53 9.78 6.83
CA ARG A 27 -10.36 8.95 7.20
C ARG A 27 -9.76 8.26 5.99
N ALA A 28 -10.60 7.64 5.16
CA ALA A 28 -10.17 6.96 3.95
C ALA A 28 -9.45 7.93 2.98
N GLN A 29 -9.98 9.13 2.77
CA GLN A 29 -9.36 10.15 1.92
C GLN A 29 -8.00 10.60 2.46
N VAL A 30 -7.92 10.91 3.74
CA VAL A 30 -6.66 11.32 4.40
C VAL A 30 -5.62 10.21 4.30
N ASN A 31 -6.00 8.96 4.64
CA ASN A 31 -5.09 7.83 4.56
C ASN A 31 -4.66 7.55 3.12
N GLY A 32 -5.59 7.52 2.17
CA GLY A 32 -5.27 7.31 0.76
C GLY A 32 -4.25 8.34 0.26
N TYR A 33 -4.46 9.61 0.55
CA TYR A 33 -3.53 10.69 0.19
C TYR A 33 -2.16 10.52 0.87
N LEU A 34 -2.15 10.40 2.20
CA LEU A 34 -0.92 10.32 2.98
C LEU A 34 -0.08 9.10 2.57
N GLN A 35 -0.70 7.92 2.54
CA GLN A 35 0.01 6.68 2.31
C GLN A 35 0.53 6.56 0.86
N SER A 36 -0.18 7.10 -0.12
CA SER A 36 0.31 7.17 -1.50
C SER A 36 1.56 8.06 -1.62
N ASN A 37 1.61 9.19 -0.90
CA ASN A 37 2.80 10.02 -0.85
C ASN A 37 3.97 9.32 -0.14
N ILE A 38 3.71 8.57 0.93
CA ILE A 38 4.74 7.77 1.61
C ILE A 38 5.38 6.77 0.66
N VAL A 39 4.58 6.00 -0.12
CA VAL A 39 5.13 5.05 -1.10
C VAL A 39 5.94 5.76 -2.17
N ARG A 40 5.41 6.86 -2.70
CA ARG A 40 6.10 7.68 -3.69
C ARG A 40 7.46 8.16 -3.16
N ASP A 41 7.48 8.75 -1.99
CA ASP A 41 8.69 9.31 -1.39
C ASP A 41 9.69 8.21 -1.04
N PHE A 42 9.23 7.07 -0.51
CA PHE A 42 10.05 5.87 -0.31
C PHE A 42 10.70 5.41 -1.62
N THR A 43 9.91 5.30 -2.70
CA THR A 43 10.42 4.91 -4.01
C THR A 43 11.50 5.88 -4.50
N LEU A 44 11.25 7.19 -4.42
CA LEU A 44 12.17 8.21 -4.90
C LEU A 44 13.40 8.39 -4.02
N GLN A 45 13.35 7.99 -2.76
CA GLN A 45 14.53 7.96 -1.89
C GLN A 45 15.59 7.00 -2.43
N TYR A 46 15.20 5.84 -2.95
CA TYR A 46 16.12 4.82 -3.46
C TYR A 46 16.30 4.88 -4.99
N ALA A 47 15.33 5.40 -5.70
CA ALA A 47 15.33 5.51 -7.15
C ALA A 47 14.79 6.89 -7.61
N PRO A 48 15.57 7.98 -7.46
CA PRO A 48 15.10 9.34 -7.76
C PRO A 48 14.60 9.55 -9.20
N SER A 49 15.08 8.75 -10.13
CA SER A 49 14.70 8.79 -11.55
C SER A 49 13.73 7.67 -11.94
N PHE A 50 13.00 7.09 -10.98
CA PHE A 50 12.05 6.00 -11.27
C PHE A 50 11.05 6.45 -12.35
N PRO A 51 10.84 5.63 -13.40
CA PRO A 51 10.01 6.00 -14.53
C PRO A 51 8.65 6.54 -14.09
N THR A 52 8.17 7.60 -14.73
CA THR A 52 6.90 8.28 -14.42
C THR A 52 6.86 8.91 -13.03
N ILE A 53 7.18 8.16 -11.97
CA ILE A 53 7.01 8.58 -10.56
C ILE A 53 7.81 9.84 -10.24
N GLY A 54 9.04 9.96 -10.74
CA GLY A 54 9.91 11.12 -10.52
C GLY A 54 9.33 12.45 -11.03
N THR A 55 8.45 12.39 -12.03
CA THR A 55 7.83 13.57 -12.66
C THR A 55 6.32 13.64 -12.47
N GLN A 56 5.71 12.61 -11.90
CA GLN A 56 4.26 12.54 -11.71
C GLN A 56 3.81 13.52 -10.63
N THR A 57 2.99 14.48 -11.01
CA THR A 57 2.45 15.52 -10.10
C THR A 57 1.02 15.22 -9.64
N SER A 58 0.36 14.24 -10.26
CA SER A 58 -1.00 13.84 -9.94
C SER A 58 -1.18 12.34 -10.21
N PHE A 59 -1.77 11.65 -9.25
CA PHE A 59 -2.16 10.26 -9.39
C PHE A 59 -3.49 10.03 -8.67
N PRO A 60 -4.54 9.56 -9.36
CA PRO A 60 -5.86 9.38 -8.76
C PRO A 60 -5.88 8.28 -7.69
N VAL A 61 -6.39 8.65 -6.52
CA VAL A 61 -6.62 7.75 -5.38
C VAL A 61 -8.11 7.83 -5.03
N ASN A 62 -8.86 6.81 -5.38
CA ASN A 62 -10.30 6.77 -5.21
C ASN A 62 -10.66 6.00 -3.93
N THR A 63 -11.38 6.64 -3.03
CA THR A 63 -11.90 6.01 -1.81
C THR A 63 -13.42 5.99 -1.81
N GLY A 64 -14.02 5.09 -1.06
CA GLY A 64 -15.47 4.97 -1.04
C GLY A 64 -16.05 4.32 -2.29
N VAL A 65 -15.25 3.53 -2.99
CA VAL A 65 -15.72 2.74 -4.14
C VAL A 65 -16.75 1.73 -3.66
N SER A 66 -17.77 1.48 -4.48
CA SER A 66 -18.84 0.53 -4.16
C SER A 66 -18.32 -0.91 -4.14
N GLY A 67 -18.48 -1.56 -3.02
CA GLY A 67 -18.01 -2.91 -2.75
C GLY A 67 -17.43 -3.03 -1.34
N THR A 68 -16.97 -4.22 -0.98
CA THR A 68 -16.34 -4.50 0.32
C THR A 68 -15.23 -5.53 0.16
N CYS A 69 -14.32 -5.60 1.12
CA CYS A 69 -13.28 -6.62 1.20
C CYS A 69 -12.34 -6.68 -0.01
N ASN A 70 -12.09 -5.55 -0.68
CA ASN A 70 -11.12 -5.48 -1.77
C ASN A 70 -10.60 -4.05 -1.96
N ALA A 71 -9.48 -3.95 -2.69
CA ALA A 71 -8.94 -2.77 -3.32
C ALA A 71 -8.40 -3.19 -4.69
N PHE A 72 -8.12 -2.27 -5.59
CA PHE A 72 -7.55 -2.63 -6.90
C PHE A 72 -6.85 -1.46 -7.58
N TYR A 73 -5.86 -1.78 -8.38
CA TYR A 73 -5.23 -0.90 -9.36
C TYR A 73 -5.83 -1.17 -10.75
N ASP A 74 -6.17 -0.12 -11.48
CA ASP A 74 -6.79 -0.19 -12.82
C ASP A 74 -5.92 0.40 -13.95
N TYR A 75 -4.61 0.50 -13.75
CA TYR A 75 -3.63 1.15 -14.64
C TYR A 75 -3.72 2.67 -14.71
N SER A 76 -4.73 3.28 -14.11
CA SER A 76 -4.94 4.74 -14.09
C SER A 76 -5.10 5.30 -12.69
N SER A 77 -5.55 4.48 -11.76
CA SER A 77 -5.84 4.85 -10.37
C SER A 77 -5.70 3.66 -9.42
N ILE A 78 -5.61 3.95 -8.13
CA ILE A 78 -5.81 2.97 -7.06
C ILE A 78 -7.16 3.22 -6.38
N ASN A 79 -7.87 2.14 -6.05
CA ASN A 79 -9.28 2.17 -5.72
C ASN A 79 -9.58 1.36 -4.46
N PHE A 80 -10.26 1.97 -3.48
CA PHE A 80 -10.48 1.41 -2.15
C PHE A 80 -11.95 1.33 -1.79
N TYR A 81 -12.39 0.16 -1.31
CA TYR A 81 -13.76 -0.12 -0.93
C TYR A 81 -14.07 0.33 0.50
N ASN A 82 -15.35 0.61 0.74
CA ASN A 82 -15.86 0.94 2.06
C ASN A 82 -15.78 -0.25 3.02
N ALA A 83 -15.83 0.04 4.32
CA ALA A 83 -16.03 -0.98 5.32
C ALA A 83 -17.36 -1.73 5.09
N GLY A 84 -17.35 -3.03 5.32
CA GLY A 84 -18.51 -3.90 5.17
C GLY A 84 -18.11 -5.33 4.87
N GLY A 85 -19.07 -6.26 4.85
CA GLY A 85 -18.81 -7.67 4.57
C GLY A 85 -17.83 -8.35 5.55
N GLY A 86 -17.65 -7.80 6.75
CA GLY A 86 -16.67 -8.28 7.73
C GLY A 86 -15.27 -7.68 7.57
N CYS A 87 -15.08 -6.76 6.63
CA CYS A 87 -13.83 -6.09 6.39
C CYS A 87 -13.85 -4.62 6.83
N SER A 88 -12.68 -4.10 7.20
CA SER A 88 -12.45 -2.68 7.39
C SER A 88 -12.50 -1.94 6.04
N ASN A 89 -12.59 -0.60 6.10
CA ASN A 89 -12.34 0.23 4.91
C ASN A 89 -10.91 -0.03 4.42
N THR A 90 -10.74 -0.29 3.13
CA THR A 90 -9.46 -0.77 2.60
C THR A 90 -8.43 0.35 2.32
N ALA A 91 -8.82 1.63 2.46
CA ALA A 91 -7.89 2.76 2.34
C ALA A 91 -7.04 2.92 3.63
N PHE A 92 -6.24 1.92 3.98
CA PHE A 92 -5.27 2.00 5.08
C PHE A 92 -3.86 1.59 4.64
N SER A 93 -2.85 1.93 5.46
CA SER A 93 -1.43 1.99 5.07
C SER A 93 -0.97 0.88 4.12
N VAL A 94 -0.95 -0.35 4.58
CA VAL A 94 -0.37 -1.47 3.83
C VAL A 94 -1.16 -1.80 2.55
N ILE A 95 -2.47 -1.62 2.53
CA ILE A 95 -3.26 -1.83 1.31
C ILE A 95 -2.98 -0.73 0.30
N VAL A 96 -2.86 0.53 0.73
CA VAL A 96 -2.47 1.64 -0.16
C VAL A 96 -1.08 1.41 -0.73
N HIS A 97 -0.14 0.91 0.07
CA HIS A 97 1.21 0.58 -0.38
C HIS A 97 1.20 -0.53 -1.42
N HIS A 98 0.38 -1.56 -1.21
CA HIS A 98 0.22 -2.68 -2.13
C HIS A 98 -0.34 -2.22 -3.49
N GLU A 99 -1.46 -1.49 -3.49
CA GLU A 99 -2.07 -1.01 -4.75
C GLU A 99 -1.15 -0.03 -5.49
N TYR A 100 -0.43 0.82 -4.76
CA TYR A 100 0.57 1.68 -5.38
C TYR A 100 1.75 0.87 -5.93
N GLY A 101 2.09 -0.25 -5.30
CA GLY A 101 3.07 -1.21 -5.79
C GLY A 101 2.75 -1.73 -7.20
N HIS A 102 1.48 -2.02 -7.47
CA HIS A 102 1.02 -2.37 -8.83
C HIS A 102 1.29 -1.23 -9.83
N HIS A 103 1.07 0.03 -9.42
CA HIS A 103 1.42 1.18 -10.27
C HIS A 103 2.92 1.24 -10.56
N LEU A 104 3.78 1.03 -9.55
CA LEU A 104 5.23 0.97 -9.75
C LEU A 104 5.63 -0.12 -10.75
N VAL A 105 5.07 -1.32 -10.62
CA VAL A 105 5.31 -2.44 -11.53
C VAL A 105 4.91 -2.09 -12.97
N ALA A 106 3.74 -1.47 -13.14
CA ALA A 106 3.24 -1.08 -14.46
C ALA A 106 4.12 -0.03 -15.14
N VAL A 107 4.50 1.05 -14.42
CA VAL A 107 5.33 2.13 -14.99
C VAL A 107 6.79 1.70 -15.19
N ALA A 108 7.25 0.69 -14.49
CA ALA A 108 8.53 0.03 -14.73
C ALA A 108 8.51 -0.88 -15.98
N GLY A 109 7.35 -1.07 -16.60
CA GLY A 109 7.18 -1.90 -17.79
C GLY A 109 7.14 -3.41 -17.50
N SER A 110 6.91 -3.81 -16.26
CA SER A 110 6.80 -5.22 -15.88
C SER A 110 5.35 -5.70 -15.89
N GLY A 111 5.16 -7.02 -16.05
CA GLY A 111 3.84 -7.66 -16.01
C GLY A 111 3.27 -7.73 -14.57
N GLN A 112 1.96 -7.78 -14.49
CA GLN A 112 1.22 -8.00 -13.25
C GLN A 112 1.16 -9.50 -12.88
N GLY A 113 0.02 -9.98 -12.40
CA GLY A 113 -0.15 -11.35 -11.92
C GLY A 113 0.64 -11.60 -10.64
N ALA A 114 1.10 -12.82 -10.40
CA ALA A 114 1.80 -13.17 -9.16
C ALA A 114 3.04 -12.29 -8.88
N TYR A 115 3.73 -11.81 -9.92
CA TYR A 115 4.82 -10.86 -9.75
C TYR A 115 4.33 -9.51 -9.23
N GLY A 116 3.25 -8.96 -9.81
CA GLY A 116 2.64 -7.70 -9.36
C GLY A 116 2.15 -7.79 -7.92
N GLU A 117 1.47 -8.90 -7.57
CA GLU A 117 1.03 -9.17 -6.20
C GLU A 117 2.19 -9.20 -5.21
N GLY A 118 3.24 -9.93 -5.57
CA GLY A 118 4.44 -10.02 -4.74
C GLY A 118 5.13 -8.66 -4.55
N MET A 119 5.21 -7.85 -5.58
CA MET A 119 5.80 -6.51 -5.50
C MET A 119 4.93 -5.53 -4.73
N GLY A 120 3.60 -5.64 -4.81
CA GLY A 120 2.67 -4.92 -3.94
C GLY A 120 2.92 -5.24 -2.47
N ASP A 121 3.02 -6.52 -2.15
CA ASP A 121 3.34 -6.99 -0.81
C ASP A 121 4.73 -6.53 -0.34
N VAL A 122 5.74 -6.53 -1.23
CA VAL A 122 7.09 -5.99 -0.94
C VAL A 122 7.04 -4.54 -0.50
N MET A 123 6.28 -3.69 -1.21
CA MET A 123 6.12 -2.28 -0.79
C MET A 123 5.47 -2.19 0.59
N GLY A 124 4.47 -3.03 0.86
CA GLY A 124 3.83 -3.10 2.17
C GLY A 124 4.81 -3.43 3.29
N VAL A 125 5.55 -4.52 3.18
CA VAL A 125 6.45 -5.00 4.25
C VAL A 125 7.67 -4.11 4.46
N LEU A 126 8.27 -3.58 3.39
CA LEU A 126 9.46 -2.74 3.51
C LEU A 126 9.13 -1.37 4.12
N ILE A 127 8.00 -0.77 3.76
CA ILE A 127 7.61 0.54 4.30
C ILE A 127 7.15 0.43 5.75
N THR A 128 6.46 -0.65 6.10
CA THR A 128 5.92 -0.82 7.46
C THR A 128 6.88 -1.49 8.43
N GLY A 129 7.88 -2.23 7.94
CA GLY A 129 8.74 -3.07 8.76
C GLY A 129 7.96 -4.22 9.45
N ASP A 130 6.81 -4.61 8.92
CA ASP A 130 5.97 -5.69 9.45
C ASP A 130 5.82 -6.80 8.41
N ASN A 131 6.14 -8.02 8.82
CA ASN A 131 5.99 -9.20 7.96
C ASN A 131 4.53 -9.63 7.75
N GLN A 132 3.60 -9.14 8.58
CA GLN A 132 2.18 -9.43 8.45
C GLN A 132 1.51 -8.37 7.56
N LEU A 133 1.04 -8.79 6.41
CA LEU A 133 0.39 -7.91 5.45
C LEU A 133 -1.08 -7.68 5.82
N ALA A 134 -1.46 -6.42 5.89
CA ALA A 134 -2.84 -5.98 6.09
C ALA A 134 -3.51 -6.46 7.39
N ARG A 135 -2.81 -6.33 8.54
CA ARG A 135 -3.47 -6.47 9.85
C ARG A 135 -4.68 -5.54 9.92
N GLY A 136 -5.79 -6.03 10.42
CA GLY A 136 -7.04 -5.27 10.48
C GLY A 136 -7.82 -5.23 9.17
N PHE A 137 -7.44 -5.97 8.14
CA PHE A 137 -8.25 -6.14 6.94
C PHE A 137 -9.62 -6.72 7.29
N TYR A 138 -9.65 -7.79 8.05
CA TYR A 138 -10.88 -8.26 8.68
C TYR A 138 -11.14 -7.46 9.96
N SER A 139 -12.33 -6.89 10.10
CA SER A 139 -12.68 -5.91 11.14
C SER A 139 -12.47 -6.40 12.59
N ASN A 140 -12.43 -7.70 12.79
CA ASN A 140 -12.28 -8.30 14.11
C ASN A 140 -10.88 -8.90 14.36
N ASP A 141 -9.94 -8.74 13.44
CA ASP A 141 -8.60 -9.29 13.54
C ASP A 141 -7.54 -8.23 13.25
N CYS A 142 -7.03 -7.60 14.31
CA CYS A 142 -5.91 -6.67 14.24
C CYS A 142 -4.55 -7.33 14.51
N VAL A 143 -4.52 -8.64 14.70
CA VAL A 143 -3.29 -9.39 15.04
C VAL A 143 -2.71 -10.04 13.80
N ASN A 144 -3.54 -10.72 13.02
CA ASN A 144 -3.10 -11.43 11.84
C ASN A 144 -3.28 -10.58 10.58
N GLY A 145 -2.34 -10.71 9.66
CA GLY A 145 -2.50 -10.21 8.30
C GLY A 145 -3.27 -11.20 7.42
N ILE A 146 -3.66 -10.75 6.25
CA ILE A 146 -4.23 -11.65 5.22
C ILE A 146 -3.15 -12.49 4.54
N ARG A 147 -1.89 -12.05 4.60
CA ARG A 147 -0.70 -12.77 4.12
C ARG A 147 0.47 -12.54 5.07
N ASN A 148 1.51 -13.36 4.95
CA ASN A 148 2.71 -13.27 5.79
C ASN A 148 3.98 -13.41 4.95
N ALA A 149 4.88 -12.44 5.01
CA ALA A 149 6.16 -12.51 4.33
C ALA A 149 7.11 -13.58 4.95
N ILE A 150 6.89 -13.99 6.20
CA ILE A 150 7.52 -15.20 6.74
C ILE A 150 6.71 -16.40 6.27
N ASN A 151 7.16 -17.02 5.18
CA ASN A 151 6.45 -18.14 4.56
C ASN A 151 7.44 -19.18 3.99
N THR A 152 6.91 -20.26 3.45
CA THR A 152 7.70 -21.37 2.87
C THR A 152 7.38 -21.61 1.40
N HIS A 153 6.82 -20.61 0.71
CA HIS A 153 6.49 -20.71 -0.71
C HIS A 153 7.75 -20.92 -1.55
N GLN A 154 7.67 -21.79 -2.55
CA GLN A 154 8.78 -22.13 -3.43
C GLN A 154 8.35 -22.12 -4.90
N TYR A 155 9.31 -21.84 -5.77
CA TYR A 155 9.13 -21.97 -7.21
C TYR A 155 9.32 -23.44 -7.65
N PRO A 156 8.54 -23.98 -8.60
CA PRO A 156 7.44 -23.30 -9.28
C PRO A 156 6.17 -23.22 -8.44
N CYS A 157 5.42 -22.12 -8.59
CA CYS A 157 4.12 -21.94 -7.95
C CYS A 157 3.03 -21.95 -9.01
N SER A 158 1.94 -22.70 -8.77
CA SER A 158 0.80 -22.85 -9.68
C SER A 158 -0.53 -22.56 -9.00
N GLY A 159 -0.48 -21.85 -7.87
CA GLY A 159 -1.67 -21.47 -7.08
C GLY A 159 -2.30 -20.16 -7.54
N GLU A 160 -3.09 -19.59 -6.66
CA GLU A 160 -3.70 -18.28 -6.80
C GLU A 160 -2.59 -17.21 -6.83
N ILE A 161 -2.81 -16.10 -7.57
CA ILE A 161 -1.73 -15.12 -7.84
C ILE A 161 -1.20 -14.44 -6.58
N HIS A 162 -2.04 -14.15 -5.59
CA HIS A 162 -1.60 -13.57 -4.33
C HIS A 162 -0.79 -14.57 -3.50
N ASP A 163 -1.19 -15.86 -3.50
CA ASP A 163 -0.42 -16.91 -2.82
C ASP A 163 0.97 -17.06 -3.46
N CYS A 164 1.01 -17.11 -4.78
CA CYS A 164 2.29 -17.21 -5.50
C CYS A 164 3.13 -15.94 -5.37
N GLY A 165 2.53 -14.78 -5.23
CA GLY A 165 3.21 -13.52 -4.96
C GLY A 165 4.02 -13.53 -3.67
N GLN A 166 3.56 -14.26 -2.66
CA GLN A 166 4.26 -14.38 -1.37
C GLN A 166 5.67 -14.99 -1.49
N LEU A 167 5.98 -15.70 -2.57
CA LEU A 167 7.34 -16.13 -2.86
C LEU A 167 8.30 -14.94 -2.95
N ILE A 168 7.89 -13.86 -3.64
CA ILE A 168 8.72 -12.67 -3.82
C ILE A 168 8.80 -11.88 -2.51
N SER A 169 7.67 -11.60 -1.87
CA SER A 169 7.67 -10.88 -0.61
C SER A 169 8.42 -11.62 0.50
N GLY A 170 8.37 -12.96 0.51
CA GLY A 170 9.15 -13.78 1.41
C GLY A 170 10.65 -13.67 1.17
N CYS A 171 11.11 -13.81 -0.07
CA CYS A 171 12.53 -13.65 -0.41
C CYS A 171 13.07 -12.27 -0.03
N VAL A 172 12.30 -11.21 -0.28
CA VAL A 172 12.69 -9.83 0.07
C VAL A 172 12.72 -9.65 1.59
N TRP A 173 11.73 -10.18 2.30
CA TRP A 173 11.71 -10.14 3.77
C TRP A 173 12.89 -10.87 4.41
N ASP A 174 13.24 -12.03 3.91
CA ASP A 174 14.41 -12.79 4.39
C ASP A 174 15.71 -11.99 4.19
N ALA A 175 15.86 -11.33 3.04
CA ALA A 175 16.99 -10.46 2.77
C ALA A 175 17.01 -9.24 3.71
N TYR A 176 15.87 -8.57 3.88
CA TYR A 176 15.70 -7.46 4.82
C TYR A 176 16.07 -7.87 6.25
N ALA A 177 15.52 -8.98 6.74
CA ALA A 177 15.79 -9.48 8.09
C ALA A 177 17.27 -9.84 8.28
N ALA A 178 17.94 -10.40 7.27
CA ALA A 178 19.35 -10.72 7.32
C ALA A 178 20.23 -9.47 7.38
N VAL A 179 19.90 -8.42 6.59
CA VAL A 179 20.61 -7.14 6.63
C VAL A 179 20.39 -6.46 7.97
N GLU A 180 19.16 -6.41 8.46
CA GLU A 180 18.85 -5.79 9.76
C GLU A 180 19.54 -6.50 10.92
N ALA A 181 19.65 -7.83 10.86
CA ALA A 181 20.40 -8.60 11.88
C ALA A 181 21.91 -8.32 11.84
N ALA A 182 22.47 -8.13 10.65
CA ALA A 182 23.91 -7.86 10.49
C ALA A 182 24.26 -6.38 10.73
N TYR A 183 23.36 -5.47 10.37
CA TYR A 183 23.54 -4.02 10.39
C TYR A 183 22.27 -3.32 10.88
N PRO A 184 21.99 -3.32 12.18
CA PRO A 184 20.75 -2.79 12.72
C PRO A 184 20.46 -1.34 12.30
N GLY A 185 19.28 -1.07 11.78
CA GLY A 185 18.83 0.23 11.27
C GLY A 185 19.38 0.61 9.89
N GLN A 186 19.89 -0.37 9.13
CA GLN A 186 20.42 -0.15 7.77
C GLN A 186 19.72 -0.99 6.69
N ALA A 187 18.70 -1.75 7.06
CA ALA A 187 17.92 -2.56 6.13
C ALA A 187 16.84 -1.74 5.41
#